data_25a0ce263a8a6e7717b92701150a2f59
#
_entry.id   25a0ce263a8a6e7717b92701150a2f59
#
_cell.length_a   1.000
_cell.length_b   1.000
_cell.length_c   1.000
_cell.angle_alpha   90.00
_cell.angle_beta   90.00
_cell.angle_gamma   90.00
#
_symmetry.space_group_name_H-M   'P 1'
#
loop_
_entity.id
_entity.type
_entity.pdbx_description
1 polymer ?
#
loop_
_entity_poly.entity_id
_entity_poly.type
_entity_poly.pdbx_seq_one_letter_code
_entity_poly.pdbx_strand_id
1 'polypeptide(L)'
;CIAYEPAVCFMNGVYYGIQNLRERSDEDFVYSNYGYDEEDIFLVESWEMDYDSEFKKLTNYVSNSDITQKAVYDNVCTMMDMDNFMDYFLTEIYLRNTDWPHNNVKAWKKKDGGKWRWILYDTDFGYNIWGNDHTHNTLIWALGEEAGSLPANAPWSTLLLRRLVLNET
;
A
#
# COMPACT_ATOMS: atom_id res chain seq x y z
N CYS A 1 9.13 -5.00 -0.42
CA CYS A 1 8.99 -5.51 -1.80
C CYS A 1 9.02 -7.03 -1.77
N ILE A 2 8.14 -7.68 -2.53
CA ILE A 2 8.11 -9.14 -2.64
C ILE A 2 9.36 -9.68 -3.35
N ALA A 3 9.88 -10.81 -2.90
CA ALA A 3 11.00 -11.49 -3.54
C ALA A 3 10.56 -12.24 -4.81
N TYR A 4 11.49 -12.44 -5.73
CA TYR A 4 11.27 -13.29 -6.89
C TYR A 4 12.55 -14.01 -7.29
N GLU A 5 12.40 -15.16 -7.95
CA GLU A 5 13.50 -15.92 -8.53
C GLU A 5 13.09 -16.47 -9.92
N PRO A 6 13.87 -16.21 -10.99
CA PRO A 6 13.58 -16.77 -12.30
C PRO A 6 13.94 -18.25 -12.31
N ALA A 7 13.03 -19.09 -12.80
CA ALA A 7 13.19 -20.53 -12.90
C ALA A 7 12.98 -21.02 -14.33
N VAL A 8 13.85 -21.92 -14.81
CA VAL A 8 13.69 -22.60 -16.10
C VAL A 8 12.63 -23.70 -15.92
N CYS A 9 11.55 -23.61 -16.69
CA CYS A 9 10.44 -24.55 -16.60
C CYS A 9 10.46 -25.57 -17.76
N PHE A 10 10.28 -26.84 -17.43
CA PHE A 10 10.02 -27.91 -18.37
C PHE A 10 8.67 -28.57 -18.04
N MET A 11 7.83 -28.75 -19.05
CA MET A 11 6.55 -29.43 -18.92
C MET A 11 6.59 -30.73 -19.76
N ASN A 12 6.40 -31.86 -19.10
CA ASN A 12 6.51 -33.21 -19.74
C ASN A 12 7.82 -33.39 -20.54
N GLY A 13 8.93 -32.85 -20.02
CA GLY A 13 10.24 -32.97 -20.66
C GLY A 13 10.50 -31.94 -21.79
N VAL A 14 9.53 -31.11 -22.14
CA VAL A 14 9.67 -30.06 -23.15
C VAL A 14 9.92 -28.72 -22.47
N TYR A 15 10.89 -27.94 -22.98
CA TYR A 15 11.17 -26.60 -22.48
C TYR A 15 9.94 -25.69 -22.64
N TYR A 16 9.47 -25.14 -21.53
CA TYR A 16 8.26 -24.30 -21.47
C TYR A 16 8.57 -22.81 -21.35
N GLY A 17 9.80 -22.45 -21.02
CA GLY A 17 10.24 -21.08 -20.86
C GLY A 17 10.81 -20.79 -19.48
N ILE A 18 11.01 -19.50 -19.20
CA ILE A 18 11.42 -19.00 -17.88
C ILE A 18 10.18 -18.51 -17.16
N GLN A 19 9.96 -19.00 -15.95
CA GLN A 19 8.89 -18.56 -15.05
C GLN A 19 9.49 -17.82 -13.87
N ASN A 20 8.76 -16.85 -13.33
CA ASN A 20 9.17 -16.18 -12.12
C ASN A 20 8.47 -16.81 -10.91
N LEU A 21 9.24 -17.46 -10.04
CA LEU A 21 8.76 -17.80 -8.71
C LEU A 21 8.71 -16.53 -7.91
N ARG A 22 7.52 -16.15 -7.46
CA ARG A 22 7.30 -14.93 -6.68
C ARG A 22 6.81 -15.27 -5.30
N GLU A 23 7.31 -14.54 -4.32
CA GLU A 23 6.70 -14.51 -3.01
C GLU A 23 5.28 -13.95 -3.14
N ARG A 24 4.33 -14.56 -2.44
CA ARG A 24 2.95 -14.09 -2.44
C ARG A 24 2.76 -13.00 -1.38
N SER A 25 2.06 -11.94 -1.72
CA SER A 25 1.85 -10.79 -0.82
C SER A 25 0.65 -11.04 0.12
N ASP A 26 0.73 -12.06 0.96
CA ASP A 26 -0.30 -12.47 1.92
C ASP A 26 0.32 -12.71 3.31
N GLU A 27 -0.34 -13.53 4.12
CA GLU A 27 0.10 -13.91 5.47
C GLU A 27 1.46 -14.62 5.42
N ASP A 28 1.71 -15.44 4.39
CA ASP A 28 2.99 -16.13 4.20
C ASP A 28 4.15 -15.14 4.00
N PHE A 29 3.91 -14.00 3.33
CA PHE A 29 4.89 -12.90 3.26
C PHE A 29 5.22 -12.36 4.65
N VAL A 30 4.21 -12.16 5.49
CA VAL A 30 4.43 -11.65 6.84
C VAL A 30 5.18 -12.67 7.68
N TYR A 31 4.83 -13.95 7.59
CA TYR A 31 5.56 -15.02 8.26
C TYR A 31 7.02 -15.07 7.82
N SER A 32 7.28 -15.10 6.52
CA SER A 32 8.63 -15.25 5.97
C SER A 32 9.55 -14.08 6.29
N ASN A 33 9.00 -12.85 6.35
CA ASN A 33 9.80 -11.63 6.52
C ASN A 33 9.84 -11.10 7.96
N TYR A 34 8.83 -11.45 8.78
CA TYR A 34 8.66 -10.89 10.14
C TYR A 34 8.45 -11.96 11.21
N GLY A 35 8.20 -13.23 10.84
CA GLY A 35 8.06 -14.35 11.79
C GLY A 35 6.75 -14.36 12.57
N TYR A 36 5.68 -13.76 12.04
CA TYR A 36 4.36 -13.77 12.66
C TYR A 36 3.42 -14.68 11.89
N ASP A 37 2.74 -15.57 12.61
CA ASP A 37 1.72 -16.44 12.04
C ASP A 37 0.42 -15.67 11.69
N GLU A 38 -0.40 -16.24 10.81
CA GLU A 38 -1.68 -15.66 10.36
C GLU A 38 -2.60 -15.27 11.53
N GLU A 39 -2.66 -16.13 12.55
CA GLU A 39 -3.46 -15.85 13.75
C GLU A 39 -2.97 -14.65 14.57
N ASP A 40 -1.72 -14.23 14.43
CA ASP A 40 -1.11 -13.13 15.17
C ASP A 40 -1.23 -11.77 14.49
N ILE A 41 -1.77 -11.72 13.26
CA ILE A 41 -1.82 -10.49 12.48
C ILE A 41 -3.24 -10.14 12.03
N PHE A 42 -3.44 -8.86 11.73
CA PHE A 42 -4.48 -8.36 10.84
C PHE A 42 -3.85 -8.06 9.49
N LEU A 43 -4.47 -8.50 8.41
CA LEU A 43 -4.13 -8.15 7.04
C LEU A 43 -5.39 -7.66 6.35
N VAL A 44 -5.30 -6.55 5.63
CA VAL A 44 -6.41 -5.96 4.87
C VAL A 44 -5.93 -5.57 3.49
N GLU A 45 -6.79 -5.69 2.50
CA GLU A 45 -6.44 -5.34 1.13
C GLU A 45 -7.52 -4.52 0.42
N SER A 46 -7.08 -3.62 -0.47
CA SER A 46 -7.91 -2.88 -1.40
C SER A 46 -9.17 -2.28 -0.72
N TRP A 47 -10.35 -2.53 -1.27
CA TRP A 47 -11.62 -2.00 -0.79
C TRP A 47 -12.01 -2.44 0.64
N GLU A 48 -11.40 -3.52 1.17
CA GLU A 48 -11.62 -3.94 2.57
C GLU A 48 -11.19 -2.85 3.56
N MET A 49 -10.18 -2.06 3.20
CA MET A 49 -9.71 -0.94 4.04
C MET A 49 -10.81 0.08 4.35
N ASP A 50 -11.85 0.17 3.51
CA ASP A 50 -12.95 1.10 3.76
C ASP A 50 -13.92 0.63 4.85
N TYR A 51 -13.97 -0.66 5.17
CA TYR A 51 -14.90 -1.18 6.16
C TYR A 51 -14.27 -2.08 7.24
N ASP A 52 -13.02 -2.50 7.10
CA ASP A 52 -12.37 -3.31 8.13
C ASP A 52 -12.31 -2.56 9.48
N SER A 53 -12.77 -3.22 10.54
CA SER A 53 -12.95 -2.61 11.85
C SER A 53 -11.63 -2.19 12.53
N GLU A 54 -10.54 -2.92 12.28
CA GLU A 54 -9.23 -2.61 12.88
C GLU A 54 -8.53 -1.49 12.12
N PHE A 55 -8.61 -1.51 10.78
CA PHE A 55 -8.05 -0.43 9.96
C PHE A 55 -8.82 0.88 10.17
N LYS A 56 -10.14 0.79 10.35
CA LYS A 56 -10.99 1.95 10.67
C LYS A 56 -10.62 2.66 11.97
N LYS A 57 -10.01 2.00 12.93
CA LYS A 57 -9.51 2.68 14.13
C LYS A 57 -8.48 3.74 13.78
N LEU A 58 -7.54 3.42 12.86
CA LEU A 58 -6.55 4.38 12.37
C LEU A 58 -7.20 5.48 11.53
N THR A 59 -7.97 5.11 10.50
CA THR A 59 -8.55 6.09 9.56
C THR A 59 -9.56 7.02 10.23
N ASN A 60 -10.38 6.52 11.17
CA ASN A 60 -11.30 7.34 11.97
C ASN A 60 -10.55 8.28 12.91
N TYR A 61 -9.48 7.82 13.56
CA TYR A 61 -8.67 8.69 14.41
C TYR A 61 -8.09 9.84 13.60
N VAL A 62 -7.45 9.55 12.46
CA VAL A 62 -6.86 10.57 11.57
C VAL A 62 -7.91 11.51 10.99
N SER A 63 -9.10 11.01 10.64
CA SER A 63 -10.18 11.82 10.07
C SER A 63 -10.80 12.79 11.08
N ASN A 64 -10.93 12.36 12.33
CA ASN A 64 -11.63 13.12 13.37
C ASN A 64 -10.71 13.94 14.27
N SER A 65 -9.40 13.93 14.03
CA SER A 65 -8.41 14.64 14.82
C SER A 65 -7.74 15.76 14.01
N ASP A 66 -7.25 16.78 14.68
CA ASP A 66 -6.44 17.82 14.06
C ASP A 66 -4.99 17.35 13.93
N ILE A 67 -4.65 16.84 12.76
CA ILE A 67 -3.33 16.26 12.47
C ILE A 67 -2.19 17.27 12.54
N THR A 68 -2.48 18.57 12.50
CA THR A 68 -1.46 19.64 12.65
C THR A 68 -0.92 19.73 14.08
N GLN A 69 -1.65 19.15 15.03
CA GLN A 69 -1.22 19.09 16.42
C GLN A 69 -0.15 18.00 16.60
N LYS A 70 1.02 18.38 17.11
CA LYS A 70 2.12 17.43 17.32
C LYS A 70 1.70 16.19 18.12
N ALA A 71 0.90 16.36 19.18
CA ALA A 71 0.45 15.21 19.98
C ALA A 71 -0.43 14.23 19.21
N VAL A 72 -1.25 14.72 18.26
CA VAL A 72 -2.06 13.89 17.37
C VAL A 72 -1.16 13.14 16.39
N TYR A 73 -0.23 13.83 15.77
CA TYR A 73 0.74 13.22 14.87
C TYR A 73 1.58 12.14 15.57
N ASP A 74 2.13 12.45 16.76
CA ASP A 74 2.90 11.49 17.56
C ASP A 74 2.05 10.23 17.86
N ASN A 75 0.75 10.40 18.15
CA ASN A 75 -0.13 9.25 18.37
C ASN A 75 -0.34 8.42 17.08
N VAL A 76 -0.49 9.06 15.92
CA VAL A 76 -0.57 8.35 14.63
C VAL A 76 0.70 7.52 14.40
N CYS A 77 1.88 8.05 14.74
CA CYS A 77 3.15 7.32 14.66
C CYS A 77 3.22 6.09 15.59
N THR A 78 2.33 5.99 16.58
CA THR A 78 2.18 4.75 17.37
C THR A 78 1.27 3.72 16.72
N MET A 79 0.36 4.16 15.85
CA MET A 79 -0.62 3.31 15.18
C MET A 79 -0.15 2.77 13.83
N MET A 80 0.74 3.49 13.14
CA MET A 80 1.31 3.09 11.86
C MET A 80 2.82 3.31 11.82
N ASP A 81 3.50 2.53 11.00
CA ASP A 81 4.92 2.71 10.70
C ASP A 81 5.07 3.79 9.62
N MET A 82 5.44 4.99 10.07
CA MET A 82 5.48 6.16 9.19
C MET A 82 6.53 6.03 8.09
N ASP A 83 7.70 5.46 8.40
CA ASP A 83 8.77 5.27 7.41
C ASP A 83 8.32 4.30 6.32
N ASN A 84 7.73 3.17 6.71
CA ASN A 84 7.17 2.21 5.74
C ASN A 84 6.04 2.82 4.92
N PHE A 85 5.16 3.62 5.54
CA PHE A 85 4.08 4.32 4.84
C PHE A 85 4.65 5.29 3.78
N MET A 86 5.62 6.11 4.17
CA MET A 86 6.26 7.06 3.26
C MET A 86 6.97 6.37 2.11
N ASP A 87 7.75 5.34 2.38
CA ASP A 87 8.46 4.55 1.36
C ASP A 87 7.47 3.92 0.35
N TYR A 88 6.36 3.37 0.86
CA TYR A 88 5.31 2.79 0.02
C TYR A 88 4.69 3.84 -0.91
N PHE A 89 4.16 4.93 -0.36
CA PHE A 89 3.48 5.96 -1.13
C PHE A 89 4.41 6.69 -2.11
N LEU A 90 5.64 7.01 -1.69
CA LEU A 90 6.64 7.62 -2.57
C LEU A 90 7.00 6.70 -3.73
N THR A 91 7.10 5.39 -3.49
CA THR A 91 7.39 4.42 -4.54
C THR A 91 6.23 4.34 -5.54
N GLU A 92 4.99 4.20 -5.10
CA GLU A 92 3.81 4.15 -5.96
C GLU A 92 3.65 5.42 -6.81
N ILE A 93 3.88 6.59 -6.20
CA ILE A 93 3.83 7.88 -6.88
C ILE A 93 4.95 7.99 -7.91
N TYR A 94 6.18 7.59 -7.55
CA TYR A 94 7.36 7.64 -8.44
C TYR A 94 7.19 6.70 -9.64
N LEU A 95 6.71 5.49 -9.41
CA LEU A 95 6.44 4.51 -10.45
C LEU A 95 5.28 4.93 -11.36
N ARG A 96 4.44 5.88 -10.90
CA ARG A 96 3.19 6.23 -11.58
C ARG A 96 2.31 5.00 -11.79
N ASN A 97 2.12 4.21 -10.72
CA ASN A 97 1.26 3.04 -10.80
C ASN A 97 -0.21 3.48 -11.00
N THR A 98 -0.78 3.13 -12.14
CA THR A 98 -2.14 3.55 -12.53
C THR A 98 -3.23 2.60 -12.05
N ASP A 99 -2.87 1.45 -11.52
CA ASP A 99 -3.79 0.50 -10.87
C ASP A 99 -3.86 0.71 -9.34
N TRP A 100 -3.14 1.68 -8.85
CA TRP A 100 -3.15 2.20 -7.49
C TRP A 100 -3.85 3.57 -7.50
N PRO A 101 -4.48 4.07 -6.43
CA PRO A 101 -4.42 3.60 -5.03
C PRO A 101 -5.64 2.79 -4.56
N HIS A 102 -6.62 2.48 -5.40
CA HIS A 102 -7.84 1.77 -5.00
C HIS A 102 -7.70 0.26 -5.11
N ASN A 103 -6.75 -0.20 -5.91
CA ASN A 103 -6.38 -1.58 -6.12
C ASN A 103 -4.90 -1.78 -5.76
N ASN A 104 -4.44 -3.03 -5.65
CA ASN A 104 -3.06 -3.37 -5.35
C ASN A 104 -2.50 -2.70 -4.08
N VAL A 105 -3.35 -2.50 -3.09
CA VAL A 105 -2.96 -1.95 -1.79
C VAL A 105 -3.24 -2.96 -0.69
N LYS A 106 -2.21 -3.27 0.11
CA LYS A 106 -2.29 -4.13 1.28
C LYS A 106 -1.61 -3.50 2.46
N ALA A 107 -2.21 -3.67 3.63
CA ALA A 107 -1.59 -3.32 4.90
C ALA A 107 -1.82 -4.42 5.93
N TRP A 108 -0.85 -4.57 6.81
CA TRP A 108 -0.91 -5.54 7.89
C TRP A 108 -0.39 -4.94 9.19
N LYS A 109 -0.78 -5.50 10.32
CA LYS A 109 -0.19 -5.23 11.63
C LYS A 109 -0.24 -6.45 12.52
N LYS A 110 0.68 -6.57 13.47
CA LYS A 110 0.58 -7.53 14.56
C LYS A 110 -0.61 -7.17 15.45
N LYS A 111 -1.41 -8.16 15.88
CA LYS A 111 -2.59 -7.98 16.74
C LYS A 111 -2.25 -7.36 18.09
N ASP A 112 -1.13 -7.79 18.67
CA ASP A 112 -0.68 -7.30 19.95
C ASP A 112 0.35 -6.18 19.80
N GLY A 113 -0.09 -4.93 19.90
CA GLY A 113 0.75 -3.73 19.91
C GLY A 113 1.44 -3.39 18.58
N GLY A 114 1.02 -4.01 17.47
CA GLY A 114 1.63 -3.77 16.15
C GLY A 114 1.20 -2.45 15.53
N LYS A 115 2.07 -1.92 14.64
CA LYS A 115 1.79 -0.77 13.78
C LYS A 115 1.37 -1.24 12.40
N TRP A 116 0.47 -0.53 11.75
CA TRP A 116 0.12 -0.77 10.36
C TRP A 116 1.34 -0.54 9.46
N ARG A 117 1.57 -1.48 8.54
CA ARG A 117 2.66 -1.48 7.54
C ARG A 117 2.08 -1.87 6.19
N TRP A 118 2.54 -1.22 5.12
CA TRP A 118 2.13 -1.48 3.75
C TRP A 118 3.06 -2.47 3.07
N ILE A 119 2.50 -3.29 2.20
CA ILE A 119 3.24 -4.24 1.36
C ILE A 119 3.25 -3.68 -0.06
N LEU A 120 4.43 -3.42 -0.60
CA LEU A 120 4.58 -3.02 -2.00
C LEU A 120 4.57 -4.27 -2.89
N TYR A 121 3.58 -4.36 -3.78
CA TYR A 121 3.43 -5.44 -4.74
C TYR A 121 2.72 -4.94 -5.99
N ASP A 122 2.80 -5.71 -7.09
CA ASP A 122 2.05 -5.52 -8.32
C ASP A 122 2.14 -4.09 -8.90
N THR A 123 3.38 -3.67 -9.16
CA THR A 123 3.68 -2.34 -9.72
C THR A 123 3.82 -2.35 -11.25
N ASP A 124 3.27 -3.39 -11.93
CA ASP A 124 3.42 -3.59 -13.37
C ASP A 124 2.66 -2.56 -14.23
N PHE A 125 1.65 -1.89 -13.65
CA PHE A 125 0.99 -0.73 -14.25
C PHE A 125 1.75 0.60 -14.06
N GLY A 126 2.98 0.51 -13.61
CA GLY A 126 3.91 1.63 -13.51
C GLY A 126 4.56 2.02 -14.83
N TYR A 127 5.45 3.01 -14.77
CA TYR A 127 6.28 3.48 -15.89
C TYR A 127 5.52 3.80 -17.17
N ASN A 128 4.29 4.31 -17.04
CA ASN A 128 3.50 4.75 -18.20
C ASN A 128 3.21 3.61 -19.19
N ILE A 129 2.79 2.45 -18.71
CA ILE A 129 2.45 1.27 -19.54
C ILE A 129 1.47 1.58 -20.69
N TRP A 130 0.62 2.57 -20.50
CA TRP A 130 -0.36 3.01 -21.51
C TRP A 130 0.19 4.06 -22.51
N GLY A 131 1.46 4.46 -22.38
CA GLY A 131 2.17 5.23 -23.39
C GLY A 131 1.80 6.72 -23.49
N ASN A 132 1.19 7.32 -22.48
CA ASN A 132 0.49 8.55 -22.75
C ASN A 132 1.03 9.82 -22.20
N ASP A 133 1.68 9.89 -21.08
CA ASP A 133 1.91 11.23 -20.53
C ASP A 133 2.95 11.26 -19.42
N HIS A 134 4.15 11.73 -19.79
CA HIS A 134 5.22 12.02 -18.83
C HIS A 134 4.91 13.27 -17.97
N THR A 135 3.84 13.99 -18.28
CA THR A 135 3.43 15.20 -17.53
C THR A 135 2.42 14.91 -16.42
N HIS A 136 1.91 13.69 -16.32
CA HIS A 136 0.96 13.33 -15.26
C HIS A 136 1.60 13.47 -13.88
N ASN A 137 0.99 14.28 -13.05
CA ASN A 137 1.43 14.47 -11.68
C ASN A 137 0.70 13.51 -10.75
N THR A 138 1.32 12.35 -10.49
CA THR A 138 0.74 11.29 -9.64
C THR A 138 0.55 11.74 -8.20
N LEU A 139 1.36 12.66 -7.69
CA LEU A 139 1.16 13.22 -6.35
C LEU A 139 -0.14 14.04 -6.27
N ILE A 140 -0.37 14.95 -7.22
CA ILE A 140 -1.62 15.73 -7.26
C ILE A 140 -2.82 14.80 -7.40
N TRP A 141 -2.71 13.78 -8.26
CA TRP A 141 -3.76 12.78 -8.41
C TRP A 141 -4.01 12.00 -7.13
N ALA A 142 -2.96 11.55 -6.42
CA ALA A 142 -3.08 10.83 -5.15
C ALA A 142 -3.65 11.73 -4.02
N LEU A 143 -3.35 13.03 -4.03
CA LEU A 143 -3.93 14.01 -3.10
C LEU A 143 -5.39 14.34 -3.40
N GLY A 144 -5.93 13.87 -4.51
CA GLY A 144 -7.34 14.04 -4.87
C GLY A 144 -7.68 15.35 -5.58
N GLU A 145 -6.70 16.15 -5.95
CA GLU A 145 -6.93 17.42 -6.68
C GLU A 145 -7.47 17.18 -8.09
N GLU A 146 -7.13 16.05 -8.71
CA GLU A 146 -7.66 15.60 -10.00
C GLU A 146 -8.65 14.43 -9.88
N ALA A 147 -9.00 14.00 -8.70
CA ALA A 147 -9.74 12.76 -8.41
C ALA A 147 -11.18 12.72 -8.96
N GLY A 148 -11.70 13.83 -9.45
CA GLY A 148 -13.05 13.88 -10.04
C GLY A 148 -13.20 13.19 -11.40
N SER A 149 -12.11 12.78 -12.03
CA SER A 149 -12.10 12.26 -13.40
C SER A 149 -11.84 10.77 -13.54
N LEU A 150 -11.41 10.09 -12.48
CA LEU A 150 -11.11 8.65 -12.54
C LEU A 150 -11.77 7.90 -11.37
N PRO A 151 -12.45 6.78 -11.65
CA PRO A 151 -13.02 5.92 -10.61
C PRO A 151 -11.96 5.30 -9.68
N ALA A 152 -10.69 5.47 -10.03
CA ALA A 152 -9.56 4.85 -9.38
C ALA A 152 -9.14 5.49 -8.04
N ASN A 153 -9.50 6.74 -7.75
CA ASN A 153 -9.13 7.37 -6.48
C ASN A 153 -10.33 7.46 -5.53
N ALA A 154 -10.71 6.33 -4.98
CA ALA A 154 -11.76 6.29 -3.96
C ALA A 154 -11.32 7.10 -2.71
N PRO A 155 -12.25 7.83 -2.05
CA PRO A 155 -11.90 8.70 -0.92
C PRO A 155 -11.13 8.00 0.21
N TRP A 156 -11.36 6.72 0.44
CA TRP A 156 -10.69 5.92 1.47
C TRP A 156 -9.23 5.62 1.13
N SER A 157 -8.90 5.45 -0.15
CA SER A 157 -7.61 4.90 -0.60
C SER A 157 -6.42 5.82 -0.32
N THR A 158 -6.60 7.13 -0.39
CA THR A 158 -5.55 8.11 -0.09
C THR A 158 -5.88 9.02 1.10
N LEU A 159 -6.87 8.66 1.90
CA LEU A 159 -7.30 9.44 3.07
C LEU A 159 -6.13 9.75 4.00
N LEU A 160 -5.33 8.74 4.36
CA LEU A 160 -4.18 8.92 5.25
C LEU A 160 -3.17 9.89 4.64
N LEU A 161 -2.80 9.71 3.37
CA LEU A 161 -1.87 10.61 2.68
C LEU A 161 -2.38 12.05 2.69
N ARG A 162 -3.63 12.27 2.25
CA ARG A 162 -4.24 13.60 2.19
C ARG A 162 -4.33 14.30 3.55
N ARG A 163 -4.52 13.54 4.60
CA ARG A 163 -4.55 14.10 5.97
C ARG A 163 -3.15 14.38 6.50
N LEU A 164 -2.21 13.46 6.28
CA LEU A 164 -0.86 13.58 6.82
C LEU A 164 -0.05 14.70 6.18
N VAL A 165 -0.26 15.01 4.90
CA VAL A 165 0.42 16.15 4.24
C VAL A 165 -0.01 17.52 4.77
N LEU A 166 -1.05 17.61 5.60
CA LEU A 166 -1.43 18.85 6.30
C LEU A 166 -0.56 19.13 7.53
N ASN A 167 0.24 18.16 7.96
CA ASN A 167 1.18 18.37 9.07
C ASN A 167 2.48 18.96 8.53
N GLU A 168 2.88 20.11 9.06
CA GLU A 168 4.08 20.84 8.64
C GLU A 168 5.29 20.62 9.58
N THR A 169 5.18 19.71 10.56
CA THR A 169 6.25 19.43 11.56
C THR A 169 7.08 18.21 11.24
#